data_d870ac3307471fd4d5f5db655db470bc
#
_entry.id   d870ac3307471fd4d5f5db655db470bc
#
_cell.length_a   1.000
_cell.length_b   1.000
_cell.length_c   1.000
_cell.angle_alpha   90.00
_cell.angle_beta   90.00
_cell.angle_gamma   90.00
#
_symmetry.space_group_name_H-M   'P 1'
#
loop_
_entity.id
_entity.type
_entity.pdbx_description
1 polymer ?
#
loop_
_entity_poly.entity_id
_entity_poly.type
_entity_poly.pdbx_seq_one_letter_code
_entity_poly.pdbx_strand_id
1 'polypeptide(L)'
;AKYTQNSAITKETVITYKKYLQENYAVRSVNSMLASINSLFVFLGWHDLKVKSLKLQQQVFCPEEKELTKAEYARLCRTAERKHNERLNLILQTICGTGIRVSELQYITVEAVKNGEAVVNCKAKTRSVFIVKELKQKLLRYAAEQGIKSGMIFVTRTGKPISRTNIWREMKALCEEANVNPQKVFPHNLRHLFARVFYGIEKDIAKLADILGHSSINTTRIYIISTGTGHRHRMENMRLII
;
A
#
# COMPACT_ATOMS: atom_id res chain seq x y z
N ALA A 1 -0.48 -1.26 -32.12
CA ALA A 1 -0.48 -0.86 -33.53
C ALA A 1 0.35 -1.78 -34.47
N LYS A 2 1.20 -2.68 -33.93
CA LYS A 2 2.01 -3.61 -34.80
C LYS A 2 1.25 -4.85 -35.28
N TYR A 3 0.03 -5.12 -34.78
CA TYR A 3 -0.67 -6.39 -34.99
C TYR A 3 -1.97 -6.30 -35.78
N THR A 4 -2.35 -5.09 -36.25
CA THR A 4 -3.59 -4.89 -37.01
C THR A 4 -3.37 -3.88 -38.11
N GLN A 5 -2.65 -4.25 -39.18
CA GLN A 5 -2.84 -3.59 -40.46
C GLN A 5 -4.05 -4.28 -41.12
N ASN A 6 -5.23 -3.65 -41.06
CA ASN A 6 -6.46 -3.96 -41.81
C ASN A 6 -7.04 -5.40 -41.77
N SER A 7 -6.80 -6.18 -40.72
CA SER A 7 -7.42 -7.51 -40.55
C SER A 7 -8.40 -7.52 -39.40
N ALA A 8 -9.50 -8.24 -39.52
CA ALA A 8 -10.46 -8.51 -38.48
C ALA A 8 -9.73 -9.14 -37.26
N ILE A 9 -10.05 -8.71 -36.04
CA ILE A 9 -9.50 -9.30 -34.82
C ILE A 9 -10.06 -10.70 -34.68
N THR A 10 -9.22 -11.71 -34.77
CA THR A 10 -9.59 -13.13 -34.59
C THR A 10 -9.12 -13.64 -33.24
N LYS A 11 -9.62 -14.83 -32.86
CA LYS A 11 -9.17 -15.51 -31.63
C LYS A 11 -7.66 -15.79 -31.65
N GLU A 12 -7.11 -16.18 -32.80
CA GLU A 12 -5.69 -16.43 -33.03
C GLU A 12 -4.85 -15.17 -32.79
N THR A 13 -5.34 -14.02 -33.27
CA THR A 13 -4.69 -12.72 -33.02
C THR A 13 -4.58 -12.42 -31.53
N VAL A 14 -5.65 -12.67 -30.76
CA VAL A 14 -5.66 -12.44 -29.32
C VAL A 14 -4.75 -13.43 -28.59
N ILE A 15 -4.69 -14.68 -29.02
CA ILE A 15 -3.79 -15.70 -28.44
C ILE A 15 -2.34 -15.33 -28.70
N THR A 16 -2.00 -14.90 -29.93
CA THR A 16 -0.66 -14.44 -30.29
C THR A 16 -0.24 -13.22 -29.47
N TYR A 17 -1.15 -12.26 -29.28
CA TYR A 17 -0.92 -11.12 -28.41
C TYR A 17 -0.70 -11.53 -26.95
N LYS A 18 -1.46 -12.49 -26.44
CA LYS A 18 -1.24 -13.04 -25.10
C LYS A 18 0.15 -13.66 -24.96
N LYS A 19 0.65 -14.42 -25.94
CA LYS A 19 2.00 -14.97 -25.94
C LYS A 19 3.05 -13.86 -25.88
N TYR A 20 2.91 -12.84 -26.75
CA TYR A 20 3.78 -11.67 -26.71
C TYR A 20 3.82 -11.00 -25.34
N LEU A 21 2.66 -10.82 -24.69
CA LEU A 21 2.62 -10.25 -23.34
C LEU A 21 3.35 -11.13 -22.31
N GLN A 22 3.24 -12.46 -22.41
CA GLN A 22 3.91 -13.41 -21.51
C GLN A 22 5.44 -13.34 -21.61
N GLU A 23 5.97 -13.11 -22.82
CA GLU A 23 7.39 -13.02 -23.07
C GLU A 23 8.00 -11.68 -22.59
N ASN A 24 7.20 -10.62 -22.57
CA ASN A 24 7.71 -9.25 -22.33
C ASN A 24 7.31 -8.65 -20.98
N TYR A 25 6.35 -9.23 -20.26
CA TYR A 25 5.81 -8.64 -19.04
C TYR A 25 5.63 -9.64 -17.91
N ALA A 26 5.69 -9.14 -16.67
CA ALA A 26 5.38 -9.95 -15.48
C ALA A 26 3.92 -10.45 -15.50
N VAL A 27 3.69 -11.68 -15.03
CA VAL A 27 2.37 -12.36 -15.07
C VAL A 27 1.23 -11.51 -14.50
N ARG A 28 1.47 -10.72 -13.44
CA ARG A 28 0.46 -9.80 -12.89
C ARG A 28 0.08 -8.69 -13.87
N SER A 29 1.07 -8.12 -14.57
CA SER A 29 0.83 -7.09 -15.59
C SER A 29 0.08 -7.68 -16.78
N VAL A 30 0.48 -8.88 -17.24
CA VAL A 30 -0.23 -9.62 -18.29
C VAL A 30 -1.70 -9.81 -17.92
N ASN A 31 -1.99 -10.31 -16.73
CA ASN A 31 -3.38 -10.53 -16.29
C ASN A 31 -4.18 -9.21 -16.21
N SER A 32 -3.57 -8.10 -15.82
CA SER A 32 -4.23 -6.79 -15.83
C SER A 32 -4.57 -6.34 -17.25
N MET A 33 -3.64 -6.50 -18.20
CA MET A 33 -3.85 -6.16 -19.62
C MET A 33 -4.93 -7.06 -20.23
N LEU A 34 -4.89 -8.37 -19.95
CA LEU A 34 -5.91 -9.31 -20.42
C LEU A 34 -7.30 -9.02 -19.85
N ALA A 35 -7.38 -8.60 -18.58
CA ALA A 35 -8.65 -8.18 -17.97
C ALA A 35 -9.25 -6.96 -18.68
N SER A 36 -8.41 -5.96 -19.01
CA SER A 36 -8.85 -4.77 -19.74
C SER A 36 -9.36 -5.12 -21.15
N ILE A 37 -8.63 -5.97 -21.87
CA ILE A 37 -9.04 -6.43 -23.23
C ILE A 37 -10.31 -7.26 -23.16
N ASN A 38 -10.43 -8.20 -22.22
CA ASN A 38 -11.64 -8.99 -22.02
C ASN A 38 -12.85 -8.11 -21.66
N SER A 39 -12.66 -7.04 -20.89
CA SER A 39 -13.72 -6.08 -20.61
C SER A 39 -14.18 -5.33 -21.87
N LEU A 40 -13.24 -4.96 -22.74
CA LEU A 40 -13.58 -4.37 -24.04
C LEU A 40 -14.34 -5.35 -24.91
N PHE A 41 -13.93 -6.62 -24.97
CA PHE A 41 -14.65 -7.64 -25.74
C PHE A 41 -16.08 -7.89 -25.21
N VAL A 42 -16.27 -7.84 -23.89
CA VAL A 42 -17.62 -7.90 -23.30
C VAL A 42 -18.47 -6.70 -23.75
N PHE A 43 -17.90 -5.50 -23.71
CA PHE A 43 -18.60 -4.28 -24.12
C PHE A 43 -19.00 -4.29 -25.59
N LEU A 44 -18.15 -4.85 -26.48
CA LEU A 44 -18.41 -5.00 -27.90
C LEU A 44 -19.26 -6.22 -28.29
N GLY A 45 -19.65 -7.06 -27.32
CA GLY A 45 -20.36 -8.33 -27.58
C GLY A 45 -19.51 -9.46 -28.16
N TRP A 46 -18.17 -9.29 -28.21
CA TRP A 46 -17.23 -10.26 -28.79
C TRP A 46 -16.78 -11.32 -27.77
N HIS A 47 -17.74 -12.04 -27.21
CA HIS A 47 -17.51 -12.98 -26.12
C HIS A 47 -16.54 -14.11 -26.47
N ASP A 48 -16.51 -14.55 -27.74
CA ASP A 48 -15.68 -15.64 -28.23
C ASP A 48 -14.19 -15.30 -28.25
N LEU A 49 -13.85 -14.01 -28.30
CA LEU A 49 -12.46 -13.53 -28.31
C LEU A 49 -11.82 -13.52 -26.92
N LYS A 50 -12.60 -13.68 -25.86
CA LYS A 50 -12.08 -13.64 -24.48
C LYS A 50 -11.06 -14.74 -24.23
N VAL A 51 -9.96 -14.40 -23.57
CA VAL A 51 -8.89 -15.33 -23.20
C VAL A 51 -8.78 -15.48 -21.69
N LYS A 52 -8.44 -16.67 -21.22
CA LYS A 52 -8.24 -16.95 -19.78
C LYS A 52 -6.98 -16.23 -19.28
N SER A 53 -7.07 -15.70 -18.06
CA SER A 53 -5.92 -15.20 -17.32
C SER A 53 -4.90 -16.30 -17.04
N LEU A 54 -3.65 -15.92 -16.85
CA LEU A 54 -2.60 -16.84 -16.43
C LEU A 54 -2.79 -17.22 -14.97
N LYS A 55 -2.56 -18.49 -14.65
CA LYS A 55 -2.54 -18.93 -13.25
C LYS A 55 -1.37 -18.28 -12.53
N LEU A 56 -1.65 -17.58 -11.45
CA LEU A 56 -0.65 -17.01 -10.55
C LEU A 56 -0.39 -18.01 -9.43
N GLN A 57 0.82 -18.51 -9.34
CA GLN A 57 1.26 -19.16 -8.13
C GLN A 57 1.42 -18.09 -7.05
N GLN A 58 0.68 -18.22 -5.95
CA GLN A 58 0.81 -17.29 -4.83
C GLN A 58 2.21 -17.47 -4.23
N GLN A 59 2.99 -16.39 -4.17
CA GLN A 59 4.24 -16.41 -3.44
C GLN A 59 3.96 -16.68 -1.96
N VAL A 60 4.55 -17.74 -1.44
CA VAL A 60 4.43 -18.13 -0.03
C VAL A 60 5.36 -17.29 0.85
N PHE A 61 6.41 -16.70 0.25
CA PHE A 61 7.44 -15.95 0.97
C PHE A 61 7.66 -14.57 0.33
N CYS A 62 7.89 -13.56 1.17
CA CYS A 62 8.35 -12.24 0.74
C CYS A 62 9.87 -12.16 0.95
N PRO A 63 10.66 -11.63 -0.01
CA PRO A 63 12.09 -11.38 0.21
C PRO A 63 12.27 -10.35 1.33
N GLU A 64 13.12 -10.63 2.31
CA GLU A 64 13.45 -9.72 3.43
C GLU A 64 13.96 -8.35 2.95
N GLU A 65 14.67 -8.35 1.82
CA GLU A 65 15.24 -7.16 1.20
C GLU A 65 14.19 -6.11 0.81
N LYS A 66 12.93 -6.51 0.66
CA LYS A 66 11.82 -5.60 0.29
C LYS A 66 11.02 -5.10 1.49
N GLU A 67 11.25 -5.64 2.67
CA GLU A 67 10.50 -5.30 3.86
C GLU A 67 11.15 -4.15 4.64
N LEU A 68 10.34 -3.15 5.01
CA LEU A 68 10.76 -2.09 5.93
C LEU A 68 10.66 -2.61 7.37
N THR A 69 11.74 -2.52 8.13
CA THR A 69 11.78 -2.92 9.55
C THR A 69 11.35 -1.78 10.47
N LYS A 70 11.00 -2.10 11.73
CA LYS A 70 10.73 -1.07 12.76
C LYS A 70 11.93 -0.16 13.00
N ALA A 71 13.15 -0.70 12.97
CA ALA A 71 14.38 0.05 13.16
C ALA A 71 14.63 1.03 11.99
N GLU A 72 14.44 0.60 10.75
CA GLU A 72 14.54 1.44 9.57
C GLU A 72 13.50 2.56 9.60
N TYR A 73 12.25 2.24 9.94
CA TYR A 73 11.18 3.23 10.11
C TYR A 73 11.53 4.28 11.17
N ALA A 74 12.05 3.86 12.33
CA ALA A 74 12.46 4.77 13.39
C ALA A 74 13.60 5.70 12.94
N ARG A 75 14.56 5.21 12.11
CA ARG A 75 15.60 6.05 11.53
C ARG A 75 15.03 7.08 10.56
N LEU A 76 14.07 6.70 9.70
CA LEU A 76 13.40 7.65 8.80
C LEU A 76 12.68 8.76 9.57
N CYS A 77 11.95 8.43 10.63
CA CYS A 77 11.28 9.43 11.47
C CYS A 77 12.28 10.40 12.14
N ARG A 78 13.35 9.87 12.75
CA ARG A 78 14.40 10.70 13.37
C ARG A 78 15.13 11.59 12.35
N THR A 79 15.36 11.09 11.13
CA THR A 79 15.96 11.88 10.06
C THR A 79 15.04 13.00 9.59
N ALA A 80 13.72 12.72 9.46
CA ALA A 80 12.74 13.77 9.13
C ALA A 80 12.69 14.85 10.21
N GLU A 81 12.79 14.47 11.49
CA GLU A 81 12.82 15.38 12.63
C GLU A 81 14.10 16.25 12.60
N ARG A 82 15.28 15.67 12.42
CA ARG A 82 16.56 16.41 12.30
C ARG A 82 16.55 17.39 11.12
N LYS A 83 15.88 17.05 10.03
CA LYS A 83 15.69 17.95 8.86
C LYS A 83 14.59 18.99 9.06
N HIS A 84 14.01 19.10 10.25
CA HIS A 84 12.89 19.99 10.55
C HIS A 84 11.71 19.82 9.59
N ASN A 85 11.53 18.61 9.01
CA ASN A 85 10.38 18.27 8.17
C ASN A 85 9.32 17.56 9.02
N GLU A 86 8.71 18.31 9.93
CA GLU A 86 7.72 17.77 10.85
C GLU A 86 6.48 17.21 10.13
N ARG A 87 6.05 17.88 9.05
CA ARG A 87 4.96 17.38 8.22
C ARG A 87 5.23 15.97 7.72
N LEU A 88 6.40 15.73 7.14
CA LEU A 88 6.76 14.40 6.64
C LEU A 88 6.87 13.39 7.78
N ASN A 89 7.47 13.77 8.91
CA ASN A 89 7.55 12.92 10.09
C ASN A 89 6.16 12.47 10.56
N LEU A 90 5.21 13.39 10.63
CA LEU A 90 3.83 13.08 11.02
C LEU A 90 3.10 12.24 9.96
N ILE A 91 3.35 12.45 8.67
CA ILE A 91 2.82 11.58 7.60
C ILE A 91 3.32 10.14 7.77
N LEU A 92 4.63 9.94 8.01
CA LEU A 92 5.21 8.62 8.27
C LEU A 92 4.53 7.96 9.48
N GLN A 93 4.40 8.70 10.60
CA GLN A 93 3.77 8.20 11.81
C GLN A 93 2.27 7.92 11.61
N THR A 94 1.56 8.75 10.87
CA THR A 94 0.14 8.55 10.59
C THR A 94 -0.09 7.28 9.77
N ILE A 95 0.66 7.08 8.69
CA ILE A 95 0.51 5.88 7.85
C ILE A 95 0.90 4.61 8.63
N CYS A 96 2.01 4.67 9.37
CA CYS A 96 2.52 3.52 10.11
C CYS A 96 1.74 3.23 11.41
N GLY A 97 1.11 4.23 12.02
CA GLY A 97 0.35 4.08 13.26
C GLY A 97 -1.14 3.75 13.06
N THR A 98 -1.67 4.01 11.87
CA THR A 98 -3.10 3.79 11.58
C THR A 98 -3.36 2.83 10.43
N GLY A 99 -2.34 2.50 9.64
CA GLY A 99 -2.49 1.72 8.42
C GLY A 99 -3.28 2.41 7.31
N ILE A 100 -3.49 3.73 7.36
CA ILE A 100 -4.21 4.50 6.35
C ILE A 100 -3.48 4.47 4.99
N ARG A 101 -4.22 4.54 3.87
CA ARG A 101 -3.60 4.71 2.55
C ARG A 101 -3.15 6.16 2.34
N VAL A 102 -2.09 6.35 1.60
CA VAL A 102 -1.57 7.71 1.30
C VAL A 102 -2.63 8.61 0.64
N SER A 103 -3.50 8.06 -0.20
CA SER A 103 -4.62 8.79 -0.82
C SER A 103 -5.72 9.17 0.16
N GLU A 104 -5.76 8.54 1.31
CA GLU A 104 -6.77 8.76 2.36
C GLU A 104 -6.29 9.76 3.42
N LEU A 105 -5.04 10.26 3.35
CA LEU A 105 -4.52 11.27 4.29
C LEU A 105 -5.37 12.55 4.32
N GLN A 106 -6.11 12.85 3.27
CA GLN A 106 -7.06 13.98 3.24
C GLN A 106 -8.18 13.85 4.28
N TYR A 107 -8.50 12.66 4.75
CA TYR A 107 -9.49 12.43 5.82
C TYR A 107 -8.92 12.66 7.22
N ILE A 108 -7.61 12.86 7.36
CA ILE A 108 -6.98 13.28 8.61
C ILE A 108 -7.18 14.79 8.75
N THR A 109 -8.33 15.16 9.26
CA THR A 109 -8.72 16.55 9.51
C THR A 109 -8.59 16.89 10.99
N VAL A 110 -8.58 18.18 11.32
CA VAL A 110 -8.54 18.65 12.71
C VAL A 110 -9.71 18.08 13.52
N GLU A 111 -10.91 18.04 12.90
CA GLU A 111 -12.12 17.49 13.51
C GLU A 111 -11.99 15.99 13.77
N ALA A 112 -11.56 15.23 12.76
CA ALA A 112 -11.34 13.78 12.87
C ALA A 112 -10.31 13.47 13.96
N VAL A 113 -9.22 14.24 14.01
CA VAL A 113 -8.17 14.06 15.04
C VAL A 113 -8.70 14.41 16.44
N LYS A 114 -9.50 15.48 16.59
CA LYS A 114 -10.15 15.81 17.88
C LYS A 114 -11.08 14.69 18.36
N ASN A 115 -11.79 14.04 17.44
CA ASN A 115 -12.66 12.90 17.76
C ASN A 115 -11.85 11.60 18.02
N GLY A 116 -10.58 11.53 17.61
CA GLY A 116 -9.76 10.32 17.70
C GLY A 116 -10.05 9.27 16.63
N GLU A 117 -10.84 9.63 15.62
CA GLU A 117 -11.30 8.75 14.57
C GLU A 117 -11.51 9.52 13.26
N ALA A 118 -11.01 8.97 12.16
CA ALA A 118 -11.24 9.49 10.81
C ALA A 118 -12.13 8.52 10.01
N VAL A 119 -13.23 9.02 9.48
CA VAL A 119 -14.14 8.25 8.62
C VAL A 119 -13.65 8.36 7.18
N VAL A 120 -13.21 7.25 6.62
CA VAL A 120 -12.68 7.17 5.26
C VAL A 120 -13.72 6.56 4.33
N ASN A 121 -14.14 7.34 3.34
CA ASN A 121 -15.06 6.90 2.30
C ASN A 121 -14.29 6.56 1.02
N CYS A 122 -14.33 5.30 0.58
CA CYS A 122 -13.68 4.86 -0.64
C CYS A 122 -14.57 3.88 -1.41
N LYS A 123 -14.98 4.24 -2.64
CA LYS A 123 -15.74 3.37 -3.57
C LYS A 123 -16.94 2.69 -2.90
N ALA A 124 -17.86 3.48 -2.33
CA ALA A 124 -19.08 3.02 -1.63
C ALA A 124 -18.84 2.16 -0.37
N LYS A 125 -17.63 2.17 0.18
CA LYS A 125 -17.32 1.56 1.47
C LYS A 125 -16.79 2.63 2.43
N THR A 126 -17.36 2.63 3.61
CA THR A 126 -16.94 3.50 4.71
C THR A 126 -16.21 2.66 5.75
N ARG A 127 -15.09 3.16 6.26
CA ARG A 127 -14.41 2.55 7.40
C ARG A 127 -13.87 3.61 8.34
N SER A 128 -13.77 3.23 9.60
CA SER A 128 -13.15 4.03 10.64
C SER A 128 -11.65 3.79 10.72
N VAL A 129 -10.90 4.85 10.88
CA VAL A 129 -9.44 4.82 11.12
C VAL A 129 -9.20 5.43 12.49
N PHE A 130 -8.81 4.60 13.45
CA PHE A 130 -8.55 5.04 14.84
C PHE A 130 -7.22 5.76 14.94
N ILE A 131 -7.21 6.87 15.68
CA ILE A 131 -6.04 7.72 15.90
C ILE A 131 -5.69 7.63 17.40
N VAL A 132 -4.57 6.96 17.70
CA VAL A 132 -4.12 6.77 19.08
C VAL A 132 -3.77 8.11 19.74
N LYS A 133 -3.89 8.17 21.08
CA LYS A 133 -3.75 9.40 21.89
C LYS A 133 -2.45 10.18 21.58
N GLU A 134 -1.34 9.48 21.49
CA GLU A 134 -0.04 10.12 21.22
C GLU A 134 0.00 10.79 19.83
N LEU A 135 -0.47 10.08 18.79
CA LEU A 135 -0.54 10.64 17.44
C LEU A 135 -1.51 11.83 17.37
N LYS A 136 -2.67 11.73 18.05
CA LYS A 136 -3.64 12.82 18.18
C LYS A 136 -2.99 14.09 18.73
N GLN A 137 -2.23 13.98 19.82
CA GLN A 137 -1.55 15.11 20.44
C GLN A 137 -0.54 15.77 19.48
N LYS A 138 0.27 14.96 18.81
CA LYS A 138 1.26 15.46 17.84
C LYS A 138 0.58 16.17 16.66
N LEU A 139 -0.48 15.59 16.09
CA LEU A 139 -1.21 16.16 14.96
C LEU A 139 -1.90 17.48 15.33
N LEU A 140 -2.52 17.57 16.50
CA LEU A 140 -3.17 18.81 16.96
C LEU A 140 -2.16 19.91 17.24
N ARG A 141 -1.01 19.59 17.84
CA ARG A 141 0.08 20.54 18.04
C ARG A 141 0.57 21.08 16.70
N TYR A 142 0.90 20.21 15.77
CA TYR A 142 1.32 20.60 14.42
C TYR A 142 0.28 21.48 13.73
N ALA A 143 -1.02 21.11 13.79
CA ALA A 143 -2.08 21.90 13.21
C ALA A 143 -2.13 23.32 13.82
N ALA A 144 -1.98 23.44 15.14
CA ALA A 144 -1.95 24.73 15.82
C ALA A 144 -0.73 25.57 15.39
N GLU A 145 0.46 25.00 15.34
CA GLU A 145 1.70 25.65 14.90
C GLU A 145 1.65 26.11 13.44
N GLN A 146 0.95 25.36 12.57
CA GLN A 146 0.72 25.74 11.17
C GLN A 146 -0.50 26.63 10.96
N GLY A 147 -1.21 27.05 12.03
CA GLY A 147 -2.40 27.87 11.94
C GLY A 147 -3.63 27.18 11.32
N ILE A 148 -3.63 25.84 11.25
CA ILE A 148 -4.72 25.04 10.68
C ILE A 148 -5.81 24.85 11.74
N LYS A 149 -6.86 25.65 11.68
CA LYS A 149 -7.96 25.61 12.68
C LYS A 149 -9.01 24.54 12.37
N SER A 150 -9.20 24.18 11.10
CA SER A 150 -10.19 23.20 10.63
C SER A 150 -9.77 22.56 9.32
N GLY A 151 -10.39 21.43 8.96
CA GLY A 151 -10.15 20.72 7.71
C GLY A 151 -8.85 19.92 7.71
N MET A 152 -8.30 19.66 6.52
CA MET A 152 -7.15 18.77 6.31
C MET A 152 -5.87 19.27 6.99
N ILE A 153 -5.18 18.38 7.70
CA ILE A 153 -3.92 18.70 8.38
C ILE A 153 -2.73 18.65 7.41
N PHE A 154 -2.71 17.69 6.48
CA PHE A 154 -1.60 17.52 5.54
C PHE A 154 -1.84 18.28 4.24
N VAL A 155 -1.50 19.56 4.25
CA VAL A 155 -1.68 20.48 3.12
C VAL A 155 -0.33 21.02 2.63
N THR A 156 -0.32 21.49 1.38
CA THR A 156 0.77 22.28 0.81
C THR A 156 0.73 23.71 1.37
N ARG A 157 1.78 24.49 1.10
CA ARG A 157 1.80 25.93 1.45
C ARG A 157 0.62 26.72 0.87
N THR A 158 -0.01 26.24 -0.19
CA THR A 158 -1.17 26.84 -0.83
C THR A 158 -2.51 26.29 -0.32
N GLY A 159 -2.52 25.52 0.78
CA GLY A 159 -3.73 24.92 1.37
C GLY A 159 -4.31 23.72 0.60
N LYS A 160 -3.68 23.27 -0.49
CA LYS A 160 -4.13 22.09 -1.25
C LYS A 160 -3.64 20.79 -0.58
N PRO A 161 -4.39 19.68 -0.72
CA PRO A 161 -3.91 18.37 -0.25
C PRO A 161 -2.53 18.05 -0.80
N ILE A 162 -1.66 17.48 0.04
CA ILE A 162 -0.33 17.07 -0.42
C ILE A 162 -0.44 15.90 -1.40
N SER A 163 0.24 15.98 -2.54
CA SER A 163 0.20 14.93 -3.55
C SER A 163 0.99 13.70 -3.14
N ARG A 164 0.53 12.53 -3.59
CA ARG A 164 1.26 11.26 -3.41
C ARG A 164 2.70 11.33 -3.93
N THR A 165 2.91 11.98 -5.06
CA THR A 165 4.24 12.14 -5.67
C THR A 165 5.17 12.97 -4.80
N ASN A 166 4.66 14.06 -4.18
CA ASN A 166 5.46 14.87 -3.27
C ASN A 166 5.85 14.07 -2.03
N ILE A 167 4.90 13.38 -1.40
CA ILE A 167 5.19 12.51 -0.25
C ILE A 167 6.27 11.48 -0.62
N TRP A 168 6.12 10.80 -1.75
CA TRP A 168 7.08 9.80 -2.22
C TRP A 168 8.48 10.40 -2.41
N ARG A 169 8.58 11.58 -3.06
CA ARG A 169 9.86 12.27 -3.29
C ARG A 169 10.52 12.71 -1.96
N GLU A 170 9.73 13.28 -1.05
CA GLU A 170 10.22 13.68 0.27
C GLU A 170 10.70 12.46 1.09
N MET A 171 9.97 11.34 1.04
CA MET A 171 10.40 10.08 1.67
C MET A 171 11.72 9.55 1.11
N LYS A 172 11.92 9.61 -0.22
CA LYS A 172 13.17 9.19 -0.88
C LYS A 172 14.35 10.04 -0.45
N ALA A 173 14.15 11.34 -0.26
CA ALA A 173 15.20 12.26 0.18
C ALA A 173 15.70 12.00 1.63
N LEU A 174 14.98 11.17 2.42
CA LEU A 174 15.44 10.76 3.75
C LEU A 174 16.39 9.54 3.70
N CYS A 175 16.32 8.74 2.63
CA CYS A 175 16.87 7.38 2.62
C CYS A 175 18.38 7.33 2.88
N GLU A 176 19.15 8.20 2.23
CA GLU A 176 20.59 8.25 2.34
C GLU A 176 21.03 8.53 3.78
N GLU A 177 20.56 9.63 4.38
CA GLU A 177 20.92 10.04 5.73
C GLU A 177 20.35 9.08 6.81
N ALA A 178 19.20 8.47 6.54
CA ALA A 178 18.62 7.45 7.42
C ALA A 178 19.32 6.10 7.31
N ASN A 179 20.21 5.92 6.35
CA ASN A 179 20.82 4.63 5.99
C ASN A 179 19.76 3.54 5.80
N VAL A 180 18.80 3.80 4.90
CA VAL A 180 17.71 2.87 4.55
C VAL A 180 17.65 2.72 3.04
N ASN A 181 17.57 1.46 2.57
CA ASN A 181 17.46 1.19 1.14
C ASN A 181 16.24 1.91 0.54
N PRO A 182 16.44 2.80 -0.46
CA PRO A 182 15.35 3.53 -1.10
C PRO A 182 14.24 2.64 -1.67
N GLN A 183 14.55 1.41 -2.10
CA GLN A 183 13.56 0.48 -2.62
C GLN A 183 12.51 0.05 -1.58
N LYS A 184 12.85 0.12 -0.28
CA LYS A 184 11.93 -0.18 0.82
C LYS A 184 11.05 1.01 1.21
N VAL A 185 11.42 2.25 0.82
CA VAL A 185 10.81 3.48 1.35
C VAL A 185 9.76 4.03 0.39
N PHE A 186 8.51 3.65 0.64
CA PHE A 186 7.33 4.14 -0.05
C PHE A 186 6.09 3.95 0.84
N PRO A 187 5.01 4.76 0.65
CA PRO A 187 3.88 4.78 1.58
C PRO A 187 3.22 3.42 1.82
N HIS A 188 3.14 2.58 0.77
CA HIS A 188 2.52 1.26 0.91
C HIS A 188 3.33 0.34 1.83
N ASN A 189 4.67 0.46 1.84
CA ASN A 189 5.51 -0.35 2.72
C ASN A 189 5.41 0.05 4.21
N LEU A 190 5.11 1.32 4.51
CA LEU A 190 4.74 1.75 5.86
C LEU A 190 3.44 1.08 6.34
N ARG A 191 2.44 1.00 5.46
CA ARG A 191 1.20 0.29 5.75
C ARG A 191 1.42 -1.23 5.89
N HIS A 192 2.36 -1.82 5.14
CA HIS A 192 2.79 -3.20 5.35
C HIS A 192 3.41 -3.39 6.73
N LEU A 193 4.25 -2.46 7.17
CA LEU A 193 4.84 -2.51 8.51
C LEU A 193 3.76 -2.47 9.59
N PHE A 194 2.78 -1.55 9.49
CA PHE A 194 1.61 -1.54 10.38
C PHE A 194 0.92 -2.90 10.43
N ALA A 195 0.60 -3.46 9.25
CA ALA A 195 -0.12 -4.73 9.16
C ALA A 195 0.63 -5.88 9.82
N ARG A 196 1.95 -5.98 9.62
CA ARG A 196 2.78 -7.02 10.25
C ARG A 196 2.86 -6.86 11.76
N VAL A 197 3.03 -5.62 12.23
CA VAL A 197 3.10 -5.33 13.67
C VAL A 197 1.77 -5.66 14.33
N PHE A 198 0.66 -5.20 13.76
CA PHE A 198 -0.68 -5.48 14.27
C PHE A 198 -0.97 -6.98 14.29
N TYR A 199 -0.73 -7.68 13.18
CA TYR A 199 -0.92 -9.13 13.13
C TYR A 199 0.02 -9.88 14.08
N GLY A 200 1.22 -9.35 14.33
CA GLY A 200 2.15 -9.90 15.31
C GLY A 200 1.56 -9.95 16.73
N ILE A 201 0.70 -8.99 17.06
CA ILE A 201 0.04 -8.86 18.37
C ILE A 201 -1.27 -9.65 18.40
N GLU A 202 -2.19 -9.35 17.49
CA GLU A 202 -3.57 -9.86 17.51
C GLU A 202 -3.74 -11.26 16.93
N LYS A 203 -2.90 -11.65 15.95
CA LYS A 203 -2.98 -12.93 15.20
C LYS A 203 -4.29 -13.14 14.44
N ASP A 204 -5.15 -12.14 14.35
CA ASP A 204 -6.43 -12.17 13.66
C ASP A 204 -6.34 -11.44 12.32
N ILE A 205 -6.42 -12.22 11.23
CA ILE A 205 -6.34 -11.69 9.86
C ILE A 205 -7.65 -11.03 9.42
N ALA A 206 -8.79 -11.47 9.95
CA ALA A 206 -10.09 -10.89 9.60
C ALA A 206 -10.19 -9.49 10.18
N LYS A 207 -9.87 -9.34 11.47
CA LYS A 207 -9.81 -8.04 12.16
C LYS A 207 -8.82 -7.07 11.48
N LEU A 208 -7.64 -7.57 11.06
CA LEU A 208 -6.70 -6.78 10.28
C LEU A 208 -7.26 -6.36 8.93
N ALA A 209 -7.99 -7.24 8.22
CA ALA A 209 -8.61 -6.92 6.94
C ALA A 209 -9.65 -5.80 7.10
N ASP A 210 -10.46 -5.83 8.15
CA ASP A 210 -11.46 -4.82 8.46
C ASP A 210 -10.80 -3.46 8.75
N ILE A 211 -9.78 -3.43 9.62
CA ILE A 211 -9.03 -2.21 9.94
C ILE A 211 -8.39 -1.60 8.67
N LEU A 212 -7.82 -2.44 7.82
CA LEU A 212 -7.25 -1.98 6.56
C LEU A 212 -8.30 -1.64 5.49
N GLY A 213 -9.55 -2.04 5.66
CA GLY A 213 -10.63 -1.87 4.67
C GLY A 213 -10.35 -2.66 3.40
N HIS A 214 -9.98 -3.93 3.54
CA HIS A 214 -9.83 -4.86 2.44
C HIS A 214 -11.13 -5.63 2.22
N SER A 215 -11.57 -5.71 0.97
CA SER A 215 -12.76 -6.50 0.61
C SER A 215 -12.50 -8.00 0.56
N SER A 216 -11.25 -8.42 0.62
CA SER A 216 -10.83 -9.82 0.59
C SER A 216 -9.67 -10.06 1.55
N ILE A 217 -9.78 -11.10 2.36
CA ILE A 217 -8.72 -11.57 3.26
C ILE A 217 -7.45 -11.93 2.46
N ASN A 218 -7.59 -12.40 1.22
CA ASN A 218 -6.44 -12.69 0.36
C ASN A 218 -5.57 -11.44 0.10
N THR A 219 -6.17 -10.25 0.03
CA THR A 219 -5.42 -9.00 -0.06
C THR A 219 -4.61 -8.75 1.22
N THR A 220 -5.17 -9.10 2.39
CA THR A 220 -4.50 -8.94 3.68
C THR A 220 -3.37 -9.95 3.87
N ARG A 221 -3.53 -11.19 3.38
CA ARG A 221 -2.48 -12.23 3.45
C ARG A 221 -1.15 -11.77 2.86
N ILE A 222 -1.16 -10.96 1.81
CA ILE A 222 0.06 -10.44 1.18
C ILE A 222 0.88 -9.59 2.18
N TYR A 223 0.22 -8.93 3.13
CA TYR A 223 0.87 -8.07 4.14
C TYR A 223 1.50 -8.85 5.30
N ILE A 224 1.05 -10.08 5.53
CA ILE A 224 1.50 -10.91 6.66
C ILE A 224 2.31 -12.13 6.22
N ILE A 225 2.58 -12.26 4.91
CA ILE A 225 3.49 -13.28 4.41
C ILE A 225 4.85 -13.06 5.06
N SER A 226 5.31 -14.05 5.82
CA SER A 226 6.61 -13.98 6.48
C SER A 226 7.73 -14.40 5.53
N THR A 227 8.95 -14.06 5.90
CA THR A 227 10.15 -14.53 5.19
C THR A 227 10.33 -16.04 5.37
N GLY A 228 11.00 -16.69 4.41
CA GLY A 228 11.29 -18.12 4.49
C GLY A 228 12.10 -18.51 5.75
N THR A 229 12.98 -17.62 6.19
CA THR A 229 13.75 -17.77 7.44
C THR A 229 12.86 -17.81 8.68
N GLY A 230 11.86 -16.93 8.76
CA GLY A 230 10.89 -16.92 9.85
C GLY A 230 10.02 -18.20 9.91
N HIS A 231 9.69 -18.80 8.76
CA HIS A 231 8.98 -20.08 8.74
C HIS A 231 9.88 -21.23 9.20
N ARG A 232 11.13 -21.30 8.72
CA ARG A 232 12.10 -22.33 9.12
C ARG A 232 12.31 -22.31 10.63
N HIS A 233 12.59 -21.16 11.22
CA HIS A 233 12.77 -21.02 12.67
C HIS A 233 11.54 -21.48 13.48
N ARG A 234 10.33 -21.19 13.00
CA ARG A 234 9.10 -21.69 13.66
C ARG A 234 8.96 -23.19 13.54
N MET A 235 9.30 -23.79 12.40
CA MET A 235 9.27 -25.24 12.21
C MET A 235 10.31 -25.95 13.10
N GLU A 236 11.51 -25.40 13.23
CA GLU A 236 12.56 -25.89 14.15
C GLU A 236 12.06 -25.87 15.60
N ASN A 237 11.36 -24.81 16.01
CA ASN A 237 10.79 -24.68 17.36
C ASN A 237 9.60 -25.62 17.61
N MET A 238 9.01 -26.24 16.60
CA MET A 238 7.94 -27.24 16.78
C MET A 238 8.44 -28.54 17.41
N ARG A 239 9.76 -28.85 17.28
CA ARG A 239 10.40 -30.04 17.87
C ARG A 239 9.63 -31.36 17.59
N LEU A 240 9.09 -31.51 16.38
CA LEU A 240 8.32 -32.70 15.98
C LEU A 240 9.17 -33.82 15.43
N ILE A 241 10.49 -33.63 15.26
CA ILE A 241 11.43 -34.67 14.83
C ILE A 241 12.06 -35.24 16.09
N ILE A 242 11.88 -36.55 16.31
CA ILE A 242 12.36 -37.33 17.46
C ILE A 242 13.64 -38.04 17.06
#